data_55bb5f6555fea1ef082ada02674a6cef
#
_entry.id   55bb5f6555fea1ef082ada02674a6cef
#
_cell.length_a   1.000
_cell.length_b   1.000
_cell.length_c   1.000
_cell.angle_alpha   90.00
_cell.angle_beta   90.00
_cell.angle_gamma   90.00
#
_symmetry.space_group_name_H-M   'P 1'
#
loop_
_entity.id
_entity.type
_entity.pdbx_description
1 polymer ?
#
loop_
_entity_poly.entity_id
_entity_poly.type
_entity_poly.pdbx_seq_one_letter_code
_entity_poly.pdbx_strand_id
1 'polypeptide(L)'
;MWKMNDVVSVRYERDYIFYVVFDNGLAGEIDFSEYPGRGPVFSPLKDPDYFRKAFIEGGTIAWPNGADIAPERLYEKLLTLTMMWSSKNGQ
;
A
#
# COMPACT_ATOMS: atom_id res chain seq x y z
N MET A 1 4.73 -19.84 -15.68
CA MET A 1 3.64 -18.91 -15.37
C MET A 1 4.10 -17.73 -14.56
N TRP A 2 3.80 -16.57 -15.03
CA TRP A 2 4.19 -15.36 -14.35
C TRP A 2 3.29 -15.13 -13.15
N LYS A 3 3.88 -14.66 -12.07
CA LYS A 3 3.15 -14.54 -10.82
C LYS A 3 3.37 -13.17 -10.19
N MET A 4 2.29 -12.56 -9.74
CA MET A 4 2.37 -11.28 -9.03
C MET A 4 2.93 -11.47 -7.64
N ASN A 5 3.60 -10.47 -7.13
CA ASN A 5 4.10 -10.48 -5.78
C ASN A 5 2.98 -10.09 -4.82
N ASP A 6 2.89 -10.83 -3.73
CA ASP A 6 1.86 -10.60 -2.72
C ASP A 6 2.42 -9.77 -1.57
N VAL A 7 1.53 -9.00 -0.94
CA VAL A 7 1.87 -8.32 0.31
C VAL A 7 1.88 -9.36 1.42
N VAL A 8 2.95 -9.39 2.20
CA VAL A 8 3.07 -10.33 3.30
C VAL A 8 3.08 -9.63 4.66
N SER A 9 3.26 -8.31 4.69
CA SER A 9 3.24 -7.57 5.94
C SER A 9 2.82 -6.14 5.67
N VAL A 10 2.00 -5.59 6.57
CA VAL A 10 1.61 -4.20 6.52
C VAL A 10 1.64 -3.69 7.95
N ARG A 11 2.31 -2.55 8.16
CA ARG A 11 2.44 -1.97 9.49
C ARG A 11 2.18 -0.47 9.41
N TYR A 12 1.29 0.00 10.27
CA TYR A 12 0.98 1.42 10.32
C TYR A 12 2.19 2.19 10.86
N GLU A 13 2.54 3.26 10.15
CA GLU A 13 3.64 4.11 10.59
C GLU A 13 3.13 5.42 11.18
N ARG A 14 2.43 6.20 10.36
CA ARG A 14 1.89 7.50 10.77
C ARG A 14 0.98 8.02 9.67
N ASP A 15 0.13 8.96 9.99
CA ASP A 15 -0.75 9.62 9.00
C ASP A 15 -1.44 8.59 8.12
N TYR A 16 -1.26 8.64 6.80
CA TYR A 16 -1.79 7.65 5.87
C TYR A 16 -0.68 6.77 5.30
N ILE A 17 0.33 6.51 6.10
CA ILE A 17 1.50 5.76 5.64
C ILE A 17 1.57 4.39 6.33
N PHE A 18 1.65 3.35 5.50
CA PHE A 18 1.95 2.00 5.95
C PHE A 18 3.33 1.59 5.45
N TYR A 19 4.03 0.81 6.25
CA TYR A 19 5.21 0.10 5.80
C TYR A 19 4.76 -1.23 5.25
N VAL A 20 5.03 -1.48 3.97
CA VAL A 20 4.51 -2.64 3.24
C VAL A 20 5.67 -3.51 2.81
N VAL A 21 5.54 -4.82 3.03
CA VAL A 21 6.56 -5.79 2.63
C VAL A 21 5.91 -6.79 1.67
N PHE A 22 6.59 -7.04 0.56
CA PHE A 22 6.15 -8.02 -0.43
C PHE A 22 6.91 -9.33 -0.26
N ASP A 23 6.38 -10.40 -0.84
CA ASP A 23 6.92 -11.74 -0.67
C ASP A 23 8.31 -11.91 -1.28
N ASN A 24 8.70 -11.05 -2.21
CA ASN A 24 10.05 -11.09 -2.78
C ASN A 24 11.05 -10.23 -2.01
N GLY A 25 10.62 -9.65 -0.87
CA GLY A 25 11.50 -8.84 -0.05
C GLY A 25 11.48 -7.35 -0.34
N LEU A 26 10.84 -6.92 -1.42
CA LEU A 26 10.70 -5.48 -1.67
C LEU A 26 9.85 -4.88 -0.56
N ALA A 27 10.27 -3.76 0.00
CA ALA A 27 9.58 -3.15 1.12
C ALA A 27 9.81 -1.65 1.16
N GLY A 28 8.89 -0.94 1.79
CA GLY A 28 9.02 0.50 1.99
C GLY A 28 7.75 1.12 2.47
N GLU A 29 7.83 2.43 2.72
CA GLU A 29 6.67 3.21 3.14
C GLU A 29 5.87 3.63 1.92
N ILE A 30 4.56 3.44 2.00
CA ILE A 30 3.65 3.84 0.93
C ILE A 30 2.62 4.78 1.52
N ASP A 31 2.41 5.92 0.85
CA ASP A 31 1.43 6.92 1.25
C ASP A 31 0.10 6.62 0.59
N PHE A 32 -0.94 6.41 1.40
CA PHE A 32 -2.27 6.06 0.93
C PHE A 32 -3.23 7.25 0.96
N SER A 33 -2.72 8.47 1.12
CA SER A 33 -3.57 9.64 1.32
C SER A 33 -4.48 9.95 0.13
N GLU A 34 -4.18 9.42 -1.05
CA GLU A 34 -5.03 9.65 -2.22
C GLU A 34 -6.30 8.81 -2.19
N TYR A 35 -6.34 7.72 -1.44
CA TYR A 35 -7.44 6.76 -1.52
C TYR A 35 -8.74 7.23 -0.86
N PRO A 36 -8.73 7.94 0.27
CA PRO A 36 -10.01 8.37 0.87
C PRO A 36 -10.92 9.16 -0.06
N GLY A 37 -10.35 9.82 -1.06
CA GLY A 37 -11.13 10.59 -2.03
C GLY A 37 -11.50 9.85 -3.29
N ARG A 38 -11.22 8.55 -3.37
CA ARG A 38 -11.37 7.78 -4.60
C ARG A 38 -12.73 7.15 -4.78
N GLY A 39 -13.70 7.49 -3.97
CA GLY A 39 -15.05 6.96 -4.14
C GLY A 39 -15.64 6.47 -2.83
N PRO A 40 -16.92 6.05 -2.86
CA PRO A 40 -17.64 5.74 -1.62
C PRO A 40 -17.02 4.62 -0.80
N VAL A 41 -16.46 3.60 -1.44
CA VAL A 41 -15.90 2.46 -0.71
C VAL A 41 -14.67 2.85 0.08
N PHE A 42 -13.95 3.90 -0.36
CA PHE A 42 -12.76 4.36 0.34
C PHE A 42 -13.05 5.52 1.30
N SER A 43 -14.27 6.01 1.29
CA SER A 43 -14.64 7.14 2.14
C SER A 43 -14.36 6.90 3.63
N PRO A 44 -14.64 5.70 4.20
CA PRO A 44 -14.34 5.47 5.62
C PRO A 44 -12.87 5.62 5.98
N LEU A 45 -11.98 5.55 5.02
CA LEU A 45 -10.55 5.70 5.29
C LEU A 45 -10.17 7.12 5.71
N LYS A 46 -11.09 8.07 5.57
CA LYS A 46 -10.88 9.43 6.08
C LYS A 46 -10.72 9.43 7.59
N ASP A 47 -11.31 8.45 8.26
CA ASP A 47 -11.17 8.29 9.69
C ASP A 47 -9.86 7.54 9.97
N PRO A 48 -8.90 8.16 10.66
CA PRO A 48 -7.61 7.51 10.93
C PRO A 48 -7.74 6.18 11.64
N ASP A 49 -8.70 6.05 12.54
CA ASP A 49 -8.89 4.80 13.25
C ASP A 49 -9.36 3.69 12.32
N TYR A 50 -10.20 4.03 11.36
CA TYR A 50 -10.66 3.04 10.38
C TYR A 50 -9.52 2.68 9.43
N PHE A 51 -8.74 3.66 9.00
CA PHE A 51 -7.62 3.44 8.11
C PHE A 51 -6.67 2.39 8.70
N ARG A 52 -6.42 2.45 10.00
CA ARG A 52 -5.50 1.54 10.66
C ARG A 52 -6.03 0.12 10.79
N LYS A 53 -7.28 -0.11 10.43
CA LYS A 53 -7.85 -1.46 10.47
C LYS A 53 -7.50 -2.31 9.26
N ALA A 54 -6.63 -1.83 8.40
CA ALA A 54 -6.19 -2.58 7.23
C ALA A 54 -5.61 -3.93 7.64
N PHE A 55 -5.86 -4.92 6.80
CA PHE A 55 -5.32 -6.27 7.01
C PHE A 55 -4.98 -6.88 5.66
N ILE A 56 -4.28 -8.00 5.69
CA ILE A 56 -3.87 -8.69 4.48
C ILE A 56 -4.81 -9.87 4.25
N GLU A 57 -5.38 -9.92 3.04
CA GLU A 57 -6.24 -11.01 2.65
C GLU A 57 -5.80 -11.49 1.27
N GLY A 58 -5.25 -12.71 1.22
CA GLY A 58 -4.80 -13.26 -0.04
C GLY A 58 -3.73 -12.44 -0.74
N GLY A 59 -2.85 -11.81 0.04
CA GLY A 59 -1.78 -10.98 -0.53
C GLY A 59 -2.21 -9.56 -0.86
N THR A 60 -3.44 -9.19 -0.57
CA THR A 60 -4.02 -7.89 -0.89
C THR A 60 -4.28 -7.13 0.41
N ILE A 61 -4.05 -5.82 0.40
CA ILE A 61 -4.42 -4.99 1.56
C ILE A 61 -5.89 -4.66 1.47
N ALA A 62 -6.63 -4.94 2.54
CA ALA A 62 -8.07 -4.79 2.58
C ALA A 62 -8.53 -4.15 3.88
N TRP A 63 -9.77 -3.70 3.90
CA TRP A 63 -10.42 -3.11 5.07
C TRP A 63 -11.74 -3.84 5.33
N PRO A 64 -12.26 -3.75 6.56
CA PRO A 64 -13.46 -4.53 6.94
C PRO A 64 -14.69 -4.29 6.08
N ASN A 65 -14.80 -3.13 5.43
CA ASN A 65 -15.96 -2.83 4.60
C ASN A 65 -15.86 -3.40 3.18
N GLY A 66 -14.81 -4.18 2.88
CA GLY A 66 -14.62 -4.75 1.56
C GLY A 66 -13.76 -3.94 0.63
N ALA A 67 -13.32 -2.75 1.05
CA ALA A 67 -12.38 -1.99 0.24
C ALA A 67 -11.06 -2.74 0.17
N ASP A 68 -10.43 -2.73 -1.00
CA ASP A 68 -9.12 -3.38 -1.13
C ASP A 68 -8.31 -2.68 -2.19
N ILE A 69 -7.00 -2.92 -2.17
CA ILE A 69 -6.07 -2.34 -3.13
C ILE A 69 -5.18 -3.46 -3.64
N ALA A 70 -5.20 -3.68 -4.95
CA ALA A 70 -4.45 -4.76 -5.56
C ALA A 70 -2.96 -4.62 -5.28
N PRO A 71 -2.26 -5.73 -5.00
CA PRO A 71 -0.84 -5.67 -4.67
C PRO A 71 0.01 -5.10 -5.80
N GLU A 72 -0.35 -5.34 -7.05
CA GLU A 72 0.44 -4.81 -8.16
C GLU A 72 0.45 -3.29 -8.20
N ARG A 73 -0.63 -2.66 -7.77
CA ARG A 73 -0.68 -1.20 -7.70
C ARG A 73 0.33 -0.66 -6.69
N LEU A 74 0.38 -1.32 -5.55
CA LEU A 74 1.30 -0.91 -4.49
C LEU A 74 2.73 -1.22 -4.86
N TYR A 75 2.93 -2.33 -5.54
CA TYR A 75 4.25 -2.73 -6.00
C TYR A 75 4.82 -1.69 -6.97
N GLU A 76 4.01 -1.27 -7.93
CA GLU A 76 4.41 -0.25 -8.89
C GLU A 76 4.73 1.08 -8.20
N LYS A 77 3.92 1.43 -7.22
CA LYS A 77 4.12 2.65 -6.46
C LYS A 77 5.48 2.64 -5.79
N LEU A 78 5.81 1.52 -5.16
CA LEU A 78 7.06 1.38 -4.44
C LEU A 78 8.24 1.37 -5.39
N LEU A 79 8.13 0.71 -6.53
CA LEU A 79 9.18 0.72 -7.54
C LEU A 79 9.43 2.13 -8.06
N THR A 80 8.36 2.85 -8.35
CA THR A 80 8.47 4.22 -8.85
C THR A 80 9.21 5.11 -7.86
N LEU A 81 8.87 4.99 -6.59
CA LEU A 81 9.54 5.76 -5.55
C LEU A 81 11.02 5.43 -5.47
N THR A 82 11.33 4.15 -5.55
CA THR A 82 12.71 3.70 -5.51
C THR A 82 13.50 4.22 -6.70
N MET A 83 12.90 4.18 -7.88
CA MET A 83 13.55 4.66 -9.09
C MET A 83 13.76 6.17 -9.05
N MET A 84 12.77 6.90 -8.56
CA MET A 84 12.90 8.35 -8.43
C MET A 84 14.00 8.73 -7.46
N TRP A 85 14.08 8.01 -6.36
CA TRP A 85 15.12 8.21 -5.37
C TRP A 85 16.49 7.95 -5.97
N SER A 86 16.61 6.82 -6.66
CA SER A 86 17.86 6.41 -7.30
C SER A 86 18.29 7.42 -8.36
N SER A 87 17.36 7.86 -9.18
CA SER A 87 17.63 8.83 -10.21
C SER A 87 18.10 10.15 -9.62
N LYS A 88 17.48 10.56 -8.53
CA LYS A 88 17.82 11.81 -7.87
C LYS A 88 19.22 11.78 -7.27
N ASN A 89 19.61 10.66 -6.73
CA ASN A 89 20.90 10.52 -6.06
C ASN A 89 22.02 9.99 -6.93
N GLY A 90 21.68 9.43 -8.06
CA GLY A 90 22.65 8.82 -8.93
C GLY A 90 23.39 9.78 -9.85
N GLN A 91 23.16 11.03 -9.67
CA GLN A 91 23.75 12.08 -10.51
C GLN A 91 25.24 12.16 -10.43
#